data_8613c25bd41e89c157b1a891ac4cdf0f
#
_entry.id   8613c25bd41e89c157b1a891ac4cdf0f
#
_cell.length_a   1.000
_cell.length_b   1.000
_cell.length_c   1.000
_cell.angle_alpha   90.00
_cell.angle_beta   90.00
_cell.angle_gamma   90.00
#
_symmetry.space_group_name_H-M   'P 1'
#
loop_
_entity.id
_entity.type
_entity.pdbx_description
1 polymer ?
#
loop_
_entity_poly.entity_id
_entity_poly.type
_entity_poly.pdbx_seq_one_letter_code
_entity_poly.pdbx_strand_id
1 'polypeptide(L)'
;MKITLKRISSWFLVIGAIFLILGLSGCKEKDDIEKTYNITYHLDGGQGLNLPVTFQTNDRLTLDSPQKAGYKFVGWYSNSDFSGEIVTEIIGTCQKDLDLYAKWNEIYYLSLIGNGGQIEENTIEFTKDDEIILPIPTKNNANFIGWYSNSDFSGEMVTKIEKGTTNNVTFYAKWQDIYEVNFILNEGSLEIGNQMKFTEDDEIILPIPSKNNSLFKGWYQTIDFSGDVVTKIEKGTTHN
;
A
#
# COMPACT_ATOMS: atom_id res chain seq x y z
N MET A 1 2.52 -19.45 4.32
CA MET A 1 1.61 -18.67 5.19
C MET A 1 1.21 -17.44 4.37
N LYS A 2 -0.03 -17.42 3.85
CA LYS A 2 -0.51 -16.32 3.01
C LYS A 2 -0.70 -15.09 3.90
N ILE A 3 0.16 -14.10 3.77
CA ILE A 3 -0.06 -12.78 4.36
C ILE A 3 -0.84 -11.99 3.32
N THR A 4 -2.15 -11.95 3.51
CA THR A 4 -3.01 -11.09 2.71
C THR A 4 -2.68 -9.64 3.06
N LEU A 5 -2.21 -8.85 2.09
CA LEU A 5 -2.12 -7.40 2.22
C LEU A 5 -3.49 -6.89 2.67
N LYS A 6 -3.62 -6.53 3.94
CA LYS A 6 -4.74 -5.72 4.36
C LYS A 6 -4.52 -4.33 3.77
N ARG A 7 -5.22 -4.03 2.67
CA ARG A 7 -5.63 -2.65 2.44
C ARG A 7 -6.27 -2.21 3.75
N ILE A 8 -5.58 -1.37 4.49
CA ILE A 8 -6.23 -0.52 5.46
C ILE A 8 -6.89 0.57 4.60
N SER A 9 -7.87 0.13 3.78
CA SER A 9 -8.88 1.08 3.36
C SER A 9 -9.42 1.63 4.67
N SER A 10 -9.44 2.92 4.80
CA SER A 10 -10.07 3.69 5.86
C SER A 10 -11.56 3.33 5.98
N TRP A 11 -11.84 2.09 6.41
CA TRP A 11 -13.18 1.52 6.56
C TRP A 11 -13.61 1.44 8.02
N PHE A 12 -12.87 2.07 8.91
CA PHE A 12 -13.31 2.15 10.30
C PHE A 12 -13.17 3.55 10.84
N LEU A 13 -14.16 4.37 10.51
CA LEU A 13 -14.84 5.24 11.44
C LEU A 13 -16.19 5.62 10.84
N VAL A 14 -17.03 4.62 10.61
CA VAL A 14 -18.47 4.83 10.70
C VAL A 14 -18.79 4.79 12.20
N ILE A 15 -18.33 5.79 12.92
CA ILE A 15 -18.97 6.18 14.17
C ILE A 15 -20.12 7.06 13.75
N GLY A 16 -21.34 6.49 13.82
CA GLY A 16 -22.55 7.23 13.90
C GLY A 16 -22.71 8.31 12.82
N ALA A 17 -22.98 7.91 11.58
CA ALA A 17 -23.78 8.77 10.74
C ALA A 17 -25.12 8.91 11.47
N ILE A 18 -25.21 9.90 12.34
CA ILE A 18 -26.48 10.52 12.66
C ILE A 18 -26.98 10.94 11.29
N PHE A 19 -27.97 10.22 10.76
CA PHE A 19 -28.76 10.63 9.63
C PHE A 19 -29.28 12.03 9.96
N LEU A 20 -28.53 13.06 9.56
CA LEU A 20 -29.08 14.36 9.45
C LEU A 20 -29.97 14.33 8.22
N ILE A 21 -31.18 13.79 8.39
CA ILE A 21 -32.27 14.12 7.52
C ILE A 21 -32.21 15.63 7.44
N LEU A 22 -31.86 16.19 6.28
CA LEU A 22 -32.11 17.57 5.98
C LEU A 22 -33.64 17.75 6.04
N GLY A 23 -34.17 17.75 7.25
CA GLY A 23 -35.47 18.28 7.56
C GLY A 23 -35.38 19.78 7.30
N LEU A 24 -35.66 20.20 6.08
CA LEU A 24 -36.04 21.56 5.84
C LEU A 24 -37.36 21.78 6.61
N SER A 25 -37.18 22.25 7.84
CA SER A 25 -38.25 22.74 8.69
C SER A 25 -39.02 23.80 7.93
N GLY A 26 -40.20 23.44 7.40
CA GLY A 26 -41.08 24.44 6.81
C GLY A 26 -42.07 24.00 5.74
N CYS A 27 -42.24 22.71 5.44
CA CYS A 27 -43.30 22.30 4.52
C CYS A 27 -44.58 22.00 5.29
N LYS A 28 -45.60 22.84 5.14
CA LYS A 28 -46.99 22.54 5.51
C LYS A 28 -47.63 21.69 4.43
N GLU A 29 -48.26 20.57 4.85
CA GLU A 29 -49.15 19.76 4.04
C GLU A 29 -50.20 20.64 3.33
N LYS A 30 -50.24 20.57 2.01
CA LYS A 30 -51.47 20.77 1.28
C LYS A 30 -51.37 20.26 -0.16
N ASP A 31 -52.31 19.33 -0.48
CA ASP A 31 -52.71 18.82 -1.77
C ASP A 31 -51.75 17.82 -2.48
N ASP A 32 -52.20 16.56 -2.63
CA ASP A 32 -51.64 15.43 -3.37
C ASP A 32 -51.50 15.65 -4.90
N ILE A 33 -50.89 16.76 -5.30
CA ILE A 33 -50.43 16.90 -6.68
C ILE A 33 -48.99 16.43 -6.73
N GLU A 34 -48.78 15.26 -7.34
CA GLU A 34 -47.43 14.79 -7.66
C GLU A 34 -46.71 15.86 -8.50
N LYS A 35 -45.87 16.62 -7.89
CA LYS A 35 -45.09 17.65 -8.54
C LYS A 35 -43.71 17.13 -8.87
N THR A 36 -43.30 17.31 -10.13
CA THR A 36 -41.98 16.93 -10.63
C THR A 36 -41.01 18.08 -10.49
N TYR A 37 -39.80 17.77 -10.03
CA TYR A 37 -38.69 18.71 -9.86
C TYR A 37 -37.51 18.22 -10.70
N ASN A 38 -36.66 19.15 -11.15
CA ASN A 38 -35.50 18.87 -11.98
C ASN A 38 -34.26 18.65 -11.14
N ILE A 39 -33.33 17.82 -11.65
CA ILE A 39 -31.99 17.64 -11.13
C ILE A 39 -31.00 18.06 -12.21
N THR A 40 -30.20 19.06 -11.90
CA THR A 40 -29.10 19.51 -12.75
C THR A 40 -27.78 18.97 -12.21
N TYR A 41 -27.00 18.25 -13.04
CA TYR A 41 -25.71 17.70 -12.67
C TYR A 41 -24.56 18.53 -13.25
N HIS A 42 -23.70 19.01 -12.40
CA HIS A 42 -22.46 19.71 -12.74
C HIS A 42 -21.29 18.71 -12.63
N LEU A 43 -20.95 18.08 -13.75
CA LEU A 43 -20.01 16.94 -13.80
C LEU A 43 -18.54 17.34 -13.87
N ASP A 44 -18.24 18.60 -14.14
CA ASP A 44 -16.86 19.13 -14.27
C ASP A 44 -15.98 18.24 -15.18
N GLY A 45 -16.49 17.91 -16.35
CA GLY A 45 -15.81 17.06 -17.34
C GLY A 45 -15.94 15.55 -17.09
N GLY A 46 -16.64 15.14 -16.06
CA GLY A 46 -17.02 13.74 -15.85
C GLY A 46 -18.19 13.31 -16.76
N GLN A 47 -18.42 12.01 -16.79
CA GLN A 47 -19.55 11.40 -17.52
C GLN A 47 -20.39 10.58 -16.54
N GLY A 48 -21.69 10.86 -16.51
CA GLY A 48 -22.67 10.11 -15.73
C GLY A 48 -23.54 9.26 -16.64
N LEU A 49 -23.63 7.97 -16.35
CA LEU A 49 -24.57 7.07 -17.00
C LEU A 49 -25.80 6.88 -16.10
N ASN A 50 -27.00 6.98 -16.69
CA ASN A 50 -28.27 6.71 -16.00
C ASN A 50 -28.57 7.59 -14.77
N LEU A 51 -28.09 8.83 -14.77
CA LEU A 51 -28.43 9.77 -13.70
C LEU A 51 -29.90 10.22 -13.87
N PRO A 52 -30.75 10.13 -12.82
CA PRO A 52 -32.13 10.61 -12.89
C PRO A 52 -32.16 12.14 -13.04
N VAL A 53 -32.85 12.65 -14.01
CA VAL A 53 -32.94 14.12 -14.30
C VAL A 53 -34.14 14.80 -13.66
N THR A 54 -35.05 14.03 -13.07
CA THR A 54 -36.23 14.53 -12.36
C THR A 54 -36.54 13.62 -11.15
N PHE A 55 -37.27 14.16 -10.20
CA PHE A 55 -37.85 13.41 -9.07
C PHE A 55 -39.22 13.99 -8.69
N GLN A 56 -40.03 13.19 -8.02
CA GLN A 56 -41.34 13.57 -7.53
C GLN A 56 -41.38 13.61 -6.00
N THR A 57 -42.45 14.22 -5.47
CA THR A 57 -42.73 14.15 -4.02
C THR A 57 -42.84 12.67 -3.61
N ASN A 58 -42.13 12.27 -2.55
CA ASN A 58 -42.02 10.92 -2.03
C ASN A 58 -41.07 9.96 -2.77
N ASP A 59 -40.41 10.37 -3.84
CA ASP A 59 -39.34 9.59 -4.45
C ASP A 59 -38.17 9.40 -3.46
N ARG A 60 -37.49 8.27 -3.62
CA ARG A 60 -36.20 8.01 -3.00
C ARG A 60 -35.26 7.49 -4.07
N LEU A 61 -34.34 8.33 -4.51
CA LEU A 61 -33.43 8.04 -5.59
C LEU A 61 -31.99 7.93 -5.05
N THR A 62 -31.32 6.82 -5.32
CA THR A 62 -29.88 6.68 -5.13
C THR A 62 -29.15 7.30 -6.30
N LEU A 63 -28.01 7.93 -6.02
CA LEU A 63 -27.19 8.59 -7.02
C LEU A 63 -26.01 7.72 -7.41
N ASP A 64 -25.93 7.38 -8.70
CA ASP A 64 -24.79 6.67 -9.25
C ASP A 64 -23.54 7.57 -9.27
N SER A 65 -22.37 6.94 -9.18
CA SER A 65 -21.09 7.63 -9.28
C SER A 65 -20.72 7.85 -10.75
N PRO A 66 -20.51 9.09 -11.18
CA PRO A 66 -20.01 9.39 -12.51
C PRO A 66 -18.54 8.99 -12.64
N GLN A 67 -18.00 9.00 -13.86
CA GLN A 67 -16.62 8.67 -14.15
C GLN A 67 -15.88 9.84 -14.80
N LYS A 68 -14.62 10.04 -14.45
CA LYS A 68 -13.72 11.01 -15.07
C LYS A 68 -12.33 10.40 -15.14
N ALA A 69 -11.76 10.33 -16.34
CA ALA A 69 -10.44 9.74 -16.56
C ALA A 69 -9.36 10.47 -15.73
N GLY A 70 -8.56 9.72 -14.99
CA GLY A 70 -7.52 10.25 -14.11
C GLY A 70 -8.03 10.84 -12.78
N TYR A 71 -9.30 10.65 -12.45
CA TYR A 71 -9.91 11.19 -11.24
C TYR A 71 -10.76 10.15 -10.52
N LYS A 72 -10.75 10.20 -9.20
CA LYS A 72 -11.62 9.44 -8.31
C LYS A 72 -12.80 10.30 -7.88
N PHE A 73 -14.01 9.80 -8.06
CA PHE A 73 -15.21 10.47 -7.57
C PHE A 73 -15.24 10.47 -6.04
N VAL A 74 -15.41 11.64 -5.45
CA VAL A 74 -15.50 11.84 -4.00
C VAL A 74 -16.95 11.79 -3.54
N GLY A 75 -17.86 12.46 -4.28
CA GLY A 75 -19.27 12.52 -3.92
C GLY A 75 -19.98 13.65 -4.63
N TRP A 76 -21.31 13.63 -4.50
CA TRP A 76 -22.19 14.71 -4.92
C TRP A 76 -22.34 15.74 -3.80
N TYR A 77 -22.34 17.02 -4.15
CA TYR A 77 -22.55 18.13 -3.23
C TYR A 77 -23.66 19.03 -3.74
N SER A 78 -24.43 19.65 -2.83
CA SER A 78 -25.47 20.62 -3.16
C SER A 78 -24.94 22.04 -3.38
N ASN A 79 -23.66 22.29 -3.11
CA ASN A 79 -23.01 23.58 -3.25
C ASN A 79 -21.79 23.49 -4.16
N SER A 80 -21.58 24.49 -5.02
CA SER A 80 -20.45 24.53 -5.95
C SER A 80 -19.07 24.68 -5.30
N ASP A 81 -19.00 25.09 -4.05
CA ASP A 81 -17.79 25.17 -3.23
C ASP A 81 -17.51 23.88 -2.48
N PHE A 82 -18.34 22.85 -2.69
CA PHE A 82 -18.26 21.54 -2.01
C PHE A 82 -18.38 21.64 -0.49
N SER A 83 -19.03 22.68 0.02
CA SER A 83 -19.38 22.79 1.43
C SER A 83 -20.57 21.90 1.78
N GLY A 84 -20.68 21.50 3.05
CA GLY A 84 -21.76 20.64 3.52
C GLY A 84 -21.44 19.15 3.39
N GLU A 85 -22.49 18.33 3.51
CA GLU A 85 -22.41 16.88 3.48
C GLU A 85 -22.52 16.33 2.06
N ILE A 86 -21.97 15.13 1.86
CA ILE A 86 -22.11 14.38 0.60
C ILE A 86 -23.56 13.94 0.45
N VAL A 87 -24.13 14.23 -0.73
CA VAL A 87 -25.48 13.79 -1.10
C VAL A 87 -25.39 12.38 -1.67
N THR A 88 -25.93 11.40 -0.95
CA THR A 88 -25.93 9.99 -1.36
C THR A 88 -27.26 9.55 -1.96
N GLU A 89 -28.34 10.23 -1.60
CA GLU A 89 -29.69 9.96 -2.07
C GLU A 89 -30.51 11.24 -2.16
N ILE A 90 -31.49 11.25 -3.03
CA ILE A 90 -32.51 12.31 -3.10
C ILE A 90 -33.77 11.78 -2.44
N ILE A 91 -34.29 12.51 -1.46
CA ILE A 91 -35.58 12.21 -0.82
C ILE A 91 -36.54 13.30 -1.23
N GLY A 92 -37.67 12.93 -1.83
CA GLY A 92 -38.66 13.82 -2.40
C GLY A 92 -39.43 14.72 -1.41
N THR A 93 -38.95 14.86 -0.18
CA THR A 93 -39.48 15.85 0.79
C THR A 93 -39.03 17.27 0.45
N CYS A 94 -37.99 17.43 -0.36
CA CYS A 94 -37.48 18.72 -0.81
C CYS A 94 -38.22 19.14 -2.08
N GLN A 95 -39.14 20.10 -1.96
CA GLN A 95 -40.01 20.53 -3.07
C GLN A 95 -39.36 21.67 -3.86
N LYS A 96 -38.21 21.45 -4.47
CA LYS A 96 -37.49 22.39 -5.34
C LYS A 96 -36.54 21.66 -6.28
N ASP A 97 -36.20 22.30 -7.39
CA ASP A 97 -35.14 21.83 -8.27
C ASP A 97 -33.81 21.74 -7.53
N LEU A 98 -32.97 20.79 -7.91
CA LEU A 98 -31.70 20.49 -7.28
C LEU A 98 -30.54 20.68 -8.26
N ASP A 99 -29.48 21.33 -7.79
CA ASP A 99 -28.15 21.32 -8.41
C ASP A 99 -27.24 20.40 -7.65
N LEU A 100 -26.58 19.48 -8.35
CA LEU A 100 -25.62 18.54 -7.77
C LEU A 100 -24.26 18.69 -8.45
N TYR A 101 -23.25 18.93 -7.66
CA TYR A 101 -21.87 19.17 -8.09
C TYR A 101 -21.01 17.95 -7.79
N ALA A 102 -20.40 17.36 -8.83
CA ALA A 102 -19.47 16.24 -8.68
C ALA A 102 -18.12 16.73 -8.19
N LYS A 103 -17.68 16.22 -7.05
CA LYS A 103 -16.32 16.48 -6.52
C LYS A 103 -15.38 15.37 -6.93
N TRP A 104 -14.18 15.75 -7.36
CA TRP A 104 -13.16 14.85 -7.87
C TRP A 104 -11.84 15.02 -7.12
N ASN A 105 -11.15 13.91 -6.89
CA ASN A 105 -9.74 13.90 -6.52
C ASN A 105 -8.93 13.36 -7.70
N GLU A 106 -7.84 14.01 -8.03
CA GLU A 106 -6.87 13.53 -9.00
C GLU A 106 -6.23 12.22 -8.51
N ILE A 107 -6.04 11.27 -9.44
CA ILE A 107 -5.38 9.99 -9.17
C ILE A 107 -3.90 10.12 -9.48
N TYR A 108 -3.08 9.70 -8.55
CA TYR A 108 -1.63 9.56 -8.67
C TYR A 108 -1.24 8.09 -8.58
N TYR A 109 -0.03 7.79 -9.00
CA TYR A 109 0.49 6.42 -9.05
C TYR A 109 1.74 6.28 -8.21
N LEU A 110 1.73 5.27 -7.35
CA LEU A 110 2.93 4.74 -6.70
C LEU A 110 3.47 3.61 -7.56
N SER A 111 4.75 3.69 -7.94
CA SER A 111 5.48 2.62 -8.60
C SER A 111 6.53 2.03 -7.65
N LEU A 112 6.53 0.72 -7.47
CA LEU A 112 7.46 -0.01 -6.62
C LEU A 112 8.43 -0.83 -7.47
N ILE A 113 9.73 -0.52 -7.39
CA ILE A 113 10.80 -1.22 -8.08
C ILE A 113 11.47 -2.18 -7.10
N GLY A 114 11.19 -3.46 -7.24
CA GLY A 114 11.61 -4.50 -6.30
C GLY A 114 13.10 -4.87 -6.35
N ASN A 115 13.86 -4.46 -7.37
CA ASN A 115 15.28 -4.78 -7.55
C ASN A 115 15.59 -6.29 -7.38
N GLY A 116 14.79 -7.10 -8.07
CA GLY A 116 14.86 -8.57 -8.00
C GLY A 116 13.99 -9.19 -6.90
N GLY A 117 13.37 -8.39 -6.03
CA GLY A 117 12.38 -8.86 -5.08
C GLY A 117 11.00 -9.02 -5.71
N GLN A 118 10.18 -9.87 -5.09
CA GLN A 118 8.80 -10.11 -5.48
C GLN A 118 7.86 -9.17 -4.71
N ILE A 119 6.96 -8.53 -5.43
CA ILE A 119 5.95 -7.60 -4.93
C ILE A 119 4.61 -8.05 -5.50
N GLU A 120 3.56 -8.14 -4.68
CA GLU A 120 2.23 -8.56 -5.14
C GLU A 120 1.61 -7.52 -6.09
N GLU A 121 1.76 -6.24 -5.76
CA GLU A 121 1.25 -5.11 -6.55
C GLU A 121 2.34 -4.04 -6.64
N ASN A 122 2.87 -3.84 -7.83
CA ASN A 122 3.99 -2.91 -8.07
C ASN A 122 3.54 -1.52 -8.52
N THR A 123 2.25 -1.32 -8.77
CA THR A 123 1.65 -0.03 -9.10
C THR A 123 0.35 0.14 -8.31
N ILE A 124 0.26 1.18 -7.52
CA ILE A 124 -0.88 1.45 -6.65
C ILE A 124 -1.42 2.85 -6.97
N GLU A 125 -2.73 2.94 -7.21
CA GLU A 125 -3.41 4.23 -7.37
C GLU A 125 -3.71 4.85 -6.01
N PHE A 126 -3.51 6.17 -5.91
CA PHE A 126 -3.84 6.93 -4.72
C PHE A 126 -4.29 8.35 -5.05
N THR A 127 -4.89 9.02 -4.09
CA THR A 127 -5.27 10.42 -4.12
C THR A 127 -4.61 11.16 -2.95
N LYS A 128 -4.66 12.47 -2.96
CA LYS A 128 -4.12 13.30 -1.85
C LYS A 128 -4.72 12.98 -0.47
N ASP A 129 -5.88 12.33 -0.43
CA ASP A 129 -6.57 12.00 0.82
C ASP A 129 -6.19 10.62 1.37
N ASP A 130 -5.39 9.85 0.62
CA ASP A 130 -4.96 8.52 1.01
C ASP A 130 -3.61 8.55 1.76
N GLU A 131 -3.45 7.66 2.73
CA GLU A 131 -2.18 7.29 3.35
C GLU A 131 -1.91 5.82 2.98
N ILE A 132 -0.73 5.51 2.45
CA ILE A 132 -0.39 4.14 2.01
C ILE A 132 0.85 3.66 2.72
N ILE A 133 0.71 2.61 3.52
CA ILE A 133 1.84 1.88 4.09
C ILE A 133 2.47 1.03 2.99
N LEU A 134 3.79 1.17 2.81
CA LEU A 134 4.51 0.43 1.78
C LEU A 134 4.62 -1.06 2.13
N PRO A 135 4.43 -1.97 1.16
CA PRO A 135 4.54 -3.40 1.39
C PRO A 135 6.00 -3.80 1.66
N ILE A 136 6.17 -4.92 2.36
CA ILE A 136 7.49 -5.55 2.52
C ILE A 136 7.63 -6.62 1.43
N PRO A 137 8.53 -6.43 0.45
CA PRO A 137 8.76 -7.39 -0.61
C PRO A 137 9.58 -8.58 -0.10
N THR A 138 9.66 -9.65 -0.89
CA THR A 138 10.49 -10.81 -0.58
C THR A 138 11.53 -11.07 -1.67
N LYS A 139 12.73 -11.51 -1.29
CA LYS A 139 13.79 -11.92 -2.20
C LYS A 139 14.53 -13.11 -1.58
N ASN A 140 14.81 -14.13 -2.39
CA ASN A 140 15.58 -15.27 -1.92
C ASN A 140 17.00 -14.83 -1.56
N ASN A 141 17.50 -15.35 -0.44
CA ASN A 141 18.84 -15.07 0.05
C ASN A 141 19.17 -13.57 0.17
N ALA A 142 18.19 -12.79 0.60
CA ALA A 142 18.41 -11.38 0.88
C ALA A 142 17.47 -10.88 1.99
N ASN A 143 17.93 -9.94 2.79
CA ASN A 143 17.16 -9.18 3.77
C ASN A 143 16.65 -7.89 3.11
N PHE A 144 15.38 -7.58 3.27
CA PHE A 144 14.84 -6.29 2.86
C PHE A 144 15.30 -5.22 3.85
N ILE A 145 15.99 -4.19 3.34
CA ILE A 145 16.48 -3.08 4.14
C ILE A 145 15.43 -1.96 4.21
N GLY A 146 14.80 -1.64 3.08
CA GLY A 146 13.81 -0.58 3.03
C GLY A 146 13.53 -0.09 1.63
N TRP A 147 12.57 0.82 1.54
CA TRP A 147 12.25 1.56 0.32
C TRP A 147 12.97 2.90 0.31
N TYR A 148 13.47 3.30 -0.86
CA TYR A 148 14.16 4.58 -1.08
C TYR A 148 13.59 5.30 -2.29
N SER A 149 13.56 6.63 -2.25
CA SER A 149 13.10 7.46 -3.37
C SER A 149 14.12 7.58 -4.51
N ASN A 150 15.38 7.28 -4.25
CA ASN A 150 16.46 7.33 -5.24
C ASN A 150 16.96 5.92 -5.57
N SER A 151 17.27 5.66 -6.83
CA SER A 151 17.75 4.35 -7.30
C SER A 151 19.17 4.01 -6.80
N ASP A 152 19.93 5.00 -6.32
CA ASP A 152 21.23 4.83 -5.67
C ASP A 152 21.10 4.62 -4.15
N PHE A 153 19.85 4.55 -3.64
CA PHE A 153 19.52 4.38 -2.23
C PHE A 153 20.02 5.52 -1.32
N SER A 154 20.29 6.69 -1.90
CA SER A 154 20.58 7.90 -1.13
C SER A 154 19.31 8.45 -0.47
N GLY A 155 19.49 9.19 0.62
CA GLY A 155 18.41 9.78 1.39
C GLY A 155 17.84 8.87 2.47
N GLU A 156 16.68 9.23 2.98
CA GLU A 156 16.00 8.53 4.06
C GLU A 156 15.15 7.36 3.54
N MET A 157 15.02 6.35 4.38
CA MET A 157 14.11 5.21 4.12
C MET A 157 12.66 5.68 4.21
N VAL A 158 11.86 5.26 3.23
CA VAL A 158 10.44 5.58 3.14
C VAL A 158 9.60 4.38 3.59
N THR A 159 8.62 4.61 4.44
CA THR A 159 7.73 3.55 4.95
C THR A 159 6.29 3.70 4.51
N LYS A 160 5.90 4.89 4.08
CA LYS A 160 4.53 5.22 3.64
C LYS A 160 4.48 6.39 2.68
N ILE A 161 3.36 6.54 1.99
CA ILE A 161 2.93 7.79 1.35
C ILE A 161 2.07 8.55 2.35
N GLU A 162 2.40 9.80 2.57
CA GLU A 162 1.65 10.69 3.46
C GLU A 162 0.45 11.31 2.74
N LYS A 163 -0.63 11.57 3.51
CA LYS A 163 -1.72 12.42 3.02
C LYS A 163 -1.21 13.77 2.54
N GLY A 164 -1.83 14.27 1.49
CA GLY A 164 -1.42 15.52 0.85
C GLY A 164 -0.38 15.33 -0.26
N THR A 165 0.09 14.12 -0.52
CA THR A 165 0.95 13.83 -1.68
C THR A 165 0.16 14.02 -2.97
N THR A 166 0.67 14.88 -3.89
CA THR A 166 0.00 15.29 -5.12
C THR A 166 0.87 15.10 -6.37
N ASN A 167 1.64 14.02 -6.41
CA ASN A 167 2.48 13.65 -7.54
C ASN A 167 2.67 12.13 -7.60
N ASN A 168 2.98 11.62 -8.78
CA ASN A 168 3.42 10.24 -8.93
C ASN A 168 4.76 10.05 -8.21
N VAL A 169 4.93 8.89 -7.56
CA VAL A 169 6.13 8.56 -6.81
C VAL A 169 6.65 7.19 -7.23
N THR A 170 7.98 7.02 -7.15
CA THR A 170 8.63 5.73 -7.39
C THR A 170 9.56 5.42 -6.23
N PHE A 171 9.48 4.20 -5.71
CA PHE A 171 10.38 3.73 -4.66
C PHE A 171 11.12 2.48 -5.09
N TYR A 172 12.37 2.37 -4.64
CA TYR A 172 13.32 1.32 -4.98
C TYR A 172 13.62 0.48 -3.74
N ALA A 173 13.45 -0.83 -3.84
CA ALA A 173 13.78 -1.77 -2.76
C ALA A 173 15.30 -1.90 -2.64
N LYS A 174 15.83 -1.70 -1.43
CA LYS A 174 17.21 -1.99 -1.07
C LYS A 174 17.27 -3.34 -0.39
N TRP A 175 18.27 -4.13 -0.77
CA TRP A 175 18.52 -5.48 -0.26
C TRP A 175 19.91 -5.59 0.30
N GLN A 176 20.05 -6.44 1.32
CA GLN A 176 21.31 -6.95 1.81
C GLN A 176 21.36 -8.43 1.49
N ASP A 177 22.33 -8.84 0.69
CA ASP A 177 22.46 -10.25 0.29
C ASP A 177 22.90 -11.11 1.46
N ILE A 178 22.40 -12.35 1.51
CA ILE A 178 22.74 -13.38 2.49
C ILE A 178 23.59 -14.42 1.79
N TYR A 179 24.77 -14.64 2.33
CA TYR A 179 25.72 -15.65 1.92
C TYR A 179 25.65 -16.86 2.84
N GLU A 180 26.21 -17.99 2.41
CA GLU A 180 26.17 -19.24 3.16
C GLU A 180 27.54 -19.89 3.20
N VAL A 181 27.99 -20.31 4.39
CA VAL A 181 29.14 -21.19 4.55
C VAL A 181 28.68 -22.61 4.77
N ASN A 182 29.20 -23.54 3.96
CA ASN A 182 28.98 -24.96 4.09
C ASN A 182 30.24 -25.62 4.71
N PHE A 183 30.09 -26.20 5.88
CA PHE A 183 31.20 -26.88 6.57
C PHE A 183 31.29 -28.35 6.14
N ILE A 184 32.43 -28.73 5.57
CA ILE A 184 32.75 -30.14 5.28
C ILE A 184 33.46 -30.72 6.50
N LEU A 185 32.75 -31.51 7.29
CA LEU A 185 33.18 -31.90 8.65
C LEU A 185 34.07 -33.14 8.71
N ASN A 186 34.21 -33.88 7.60
CA ASN A 186 35.03 -35.11 7.53
C ASN A 186 34.77 -36.07 8.72
N GLU A 187 33.48 -36.41 8.94
CA GLU A 187 32.95 -37.22 10.04
C GLU A 187 32.99 -36.53 11.44
N GLY A 188 33.30 -35.26 11.51
CA GLY A 188 33.12 -34.43 12.71
C GLY A 188 31.70 -33.95 12.86
N SER A 189 31.41 -33.22 13.93
CA SER A 189 30.12 -32.63 14.20
C SER A 189 30.24 -31.19 14.71
N LEU A 190 29.26 -30.38 14.37
CA LEU A 190 29.04 -29.03 14.91
C LEU A 190 27.64 -28.94 15.54
N GLU A 191 27.51 -28.26 16.68
CA GLU A 191 26.19 -28.03 17.33
C GLU A 191 25.25 -27.24 16.47
N ILE A 192 25.75 -26.28 15.65
CA ILE A 192 24.99 -25.44 14.75
C ILE A 192 24.64 -26.12 13.43
N GLY A 193 25.01 -27.39 13.22
CA GLY A 193 24.92 -28.07 11.93
C GLY A 193 26.08 -27.73 10.99
N ASN A 194 25.94 -28.09 9.72
CA ASN A 194 26.99 -27.93 8.71
C ASN A 194 26.83 -26.73 7.80
N GLN A 195 25.92 -25.80 8.15
CA GLN A 195 25.65 -24.59 7.37
C GLN A 195 25.50 -23.38 8.29
N MET A 196 25.96 -22.23 7.84
CA MET A 196 25.83 -20.96 8.52
C MET A 196 25.63 -19.85 7.51
N LYS A 197 24.68 -18.93 7.80
CA LYS A 197 24.40 -17.77 6.96
C LYS A 197 25.07 -16.52 7.53
N PHE A 198 25.46 -15.62 6.63
CA PHE A 198 26.07 -14.35 6.98
C PHE A 198 25.74 -13.29 5.92
N THR A 199 25.99 -12.04 6.25
CA THR A 199 25.90 -10.88 5.35
C THR A 199 27.27 -10.20 5.26
N GLU A 200 27.45 -9.28 4.35
CA GLU A 200 28.70 -8.51 4.23
C GLU A 200 29.03 -7.67 5.48
N ASP A 201 28.05 -7.41 6.33
CA ASP A 201 28.24 -6.64 7.55
C ASP A 201 28.71 -7.49 8.74
N ASP A 202 28.68 -8.80 8.61
CA ASP A 202 29.03 -9.71 9.69
C ASP A 202 30.55 -9.95 9.77
N GLU A 203 31.05 -10.04 11.01
CA GLU A 203 32.35 -10.62 11.34
C GLU A 203 32.09 -11.81 12.26
N ILE A 204 32.43 -13.02 11.81
CA ILE A 204 32.06 -14.27 12.49
C ILE A 204 33.27 -15.14 12.72
N ILE A 205 33.53 -15.47 13.99
CA ILE A 205 34.52 -16.49 14.34
C ILE A 205 33.96 -17.86 14.00
N LEU A 206 34.69 -18.64 13.19
CA LEU A 206 34.25 -19.95 12.76
C LEU A 206 34.22 -20.93 13.95
N PRO A 207 33.17 -21.78 14.05
CA PRO A 207 33.02 -22.73 15.13
C PRO A 207 34.04 -23.84 15.04
N ILE A 208 34.41 -24.43 16.21
CA ILE A 208 35.31 -25.55 16.30
C ILE A 208 34.50 -26.85 16.33
N PRO A 209 34.65 -27.74 15.31
CA PRO A 209 33.97 -29.01 15.31
C PRO A 209 34.58 -30.02 16.29
N SER A 210 33.79 -31.00 16.70
CA SER A 210 34.26 -32.15 17.49
C SER A 210 34.30 -33.41 16.64
N LYS A 211 35.32 -34.27 16.90
CA LYS A 211 35.42 -35.61 16.34
C LYS A 211 36.10 -36.50 17.34
N ASN A 212 35.52 -37.70 17.57
CA ASN A 212 36.10 -38.68 18.51
C ASN A 212 37.55 -39.03 18.14
N ASN A 213 38.44 -39.07 19.16
CA ASN A 213 39.84 -39.41 19.04
C ASN A 213 40.63 -38.58 18.00
N SER A 214 40.22 -37.33 17.76
CA SER A 214 40.88 -36.46 16.79
C SER A 214 40.97 -35.03 17.29
N LEU A 215 42.03 -34.33 16.89
CA LEU A 215 42.22 -32.91 17.17
C LEU A 215 41.91 -32.11 15.92
N PHE A 216 41.07 -31.11 16.07
CA PHE A 216 40.78 -30.14 14.98
C PHE A 216 42.06 -29.34 14.67
N LYS A 217 42.41 -29.26 13.40
CA LYS A 217 43.59 -28.54 12.92
C LYS A 217 43.31 -27.17 12.35
N GLY A 218 42.09 -26.96 11.86
CA GLY A 218 41.66 -25.70 11.27
C GLY A 218 40.66 -25.90 10.11
N TRP A 219 40.04 -24.84 9.73
CA TRP A 219 39.25 -24.77 8.51
C TRP A 219 40.13 -24.39 7.32
N TYR A 220 39.88 -24.99 6.17
CA TYR A 220 40.57 -24.73 4.90
C TYR A 220 39.54 -24.53 3.80
N GLN A 221 39.83 -23.64 2.85
CA GLN A 221 38.95 -23.40 1.70
C GLN A 221 39.07 -24.48 0.59
N THR A 222 40.06 -25.30 0.67
CA THR A 222 40.35 -26.35 -0.32
C THR A 222 40.26 -27.74 0.30
N ILE A 223 39.83 -28.73 -0.50
CA ILE A 223 39.63 -30.10 -0.04
C ILE A 223 40.96 -30.83 0.27
N ASP A 224 42.06 -30.39 -0.32
CA ASP A 224 43.41 -30.92 -0.09
C ASP A 224 44.11 -30.26 1.11
N PHE A 225 43.39 -29.39 1.84
CA PHE A 225 43.89 -28.63 2.99
C PHE A 225 45.10 -27.73 2.66
N SER A 226 45.26 -27.33 1.39
CA SER A 226 46.22 -26.32 0.98
C SER A 226 45.78 -24.90 1.36
N GLY A 227 46.76 -24.02 1.49
CA GLY A 227 46.49 -22.62 1.87
C GLY A 227 46.55 -22.39 3.38
N ASP A 228 46.08 -21.23 3.79
CA ASP A 228 46.07 -20.79 5.18
C ASP A 228 44.84 -21.28 5.94
N VAL A 229 44.99 -21.45 7.24
CA VAL A 229 43.86 -21.76 8.14
C VAL A 229 42.93 -20.56 8.24
N VAL A 230 41.66 -20.80 7.98
CA VAL A 230 40.59 -19.79 8.10
C VAL A 230 39.99 -19.88 9.50
N THR A 231 39.99 -18.80 10.24
CA THR A 231 39.46 -18.73 11.62
C THR A 231 38.20 -17.89 11.75
N LYS A 232 37.96 -17.02 10.78
CA LYS A 232 36.78 -16.14 10.79
C LYS A 232 36.34 -15.77 9.37
N ILE A 233 35.10 -15.32 9.24
CA ILE A 233 34.58 -14.56 8.11
C ILE A 233 34.81 -13.10 8.43
N GLU A 234 35.50 -12.41 7.56
CA GLU A 234 35.76 -10.97 7.73
C GLU A 234 34.57 -10.16 7.24
N LYS A 235 34.34 -9.02 7.88
CA LYS A 235 33.39 -8.00 7.36
C LYS A 235 33.75 -7.60 5.93
N GLY A 236 32.75 -7.49 5.06
CA GLY A 236 32.94 -7.22 3.64
C GLY A 236 33.10 -8.47 2.77
N THR A 237 33.02 -9.67 3.34
CA THR A 237 33.02 -10.92 2.57
C THR A 237 31.70 -11.03 1.79
N THR A 238 31.78 -11.18 0.44
CA THR A 238 30.64 -11.21 -0.49
C THR A 238 30.59 -12.44 -1.37
N HIS A 239 31.13 -13.57 -0.92
CA HIS A 239 31.13 -14.83 -1.65
C HIS A 239 30.95 -16.01 -0.69
N ASN A 240 30.41 -17.11 -1.24
CA ASN A 240 30.20 -18.38 -0.55
C ASN A 240 31.49 -19.24 -0.60
#